data_c96b7bf39a4149c39d3f7c1836fbcf41
#
_entry.id   c96b7bf39a4149c39d3f7c1836fbcf41
#
_cell.length_a   1.000
_cell.length_b   1.000
_cell.length_c   1.000
_cell.angle_alpha   90.00
_cell.angle_beta   90.00
_cell.angle_gamma   90.00
#
_symmetry.space_group_name_H-M   'P 1'
#
loop_
_entity.id
_entity.type
_entity.pdbx_description
1 polymer ?
#
loop_
_entity_poly.entity_id
_entity_poly.type
_entity_poly.pdbx_seq_one_letter_code
_entity_poly.pdbx_strand_id
1 'polypeptide(L)'
;MCIRDRITREALGALPLDALLSCGLSRQKSQYILGIANDETPLLPDGYEELDDESLIRHLVKFKGVGPWTAEMMLIFSLMRPDVLSLGDLGVVKGIRMLDPQAQSKSEMLAVADAWRPYRSAACWFLWRSLDPVPVEY
;
A
#
# COMPACT_ATOMS: atom_id res chain seq x y z
N MET A 1 -4.89 -18.91 14.41
CA MET A 1 -5.47 -18.78 13.06
C MET A 1 -4.44 -19.37 12.10
N CYS A 2 -4.78 -20.47 11.44
CA CYS A 2 -3.81 -21.16 10.59
C CYS A 2 -3.67 -20.38 9.27
N ILE A 3 -2.48 -19.91 8.95
CA ILE A 3 -2.14 -19.17 7.70
C ILE A 3 -2.35 -20.03 6.42
N ARG A 4 -2.91 -21.24 6.57
CA ARG A 4 -3.11 -22.19 5.46
C ARG A 4 -4.39 -21.96 4.66
N ASP A 5 -5.33 -21.19 5.18
CA ASP A 5 -6.58 -20.94 4.48
C ASP A 5 -6.42 -19.68 3.63
N ARG A 6 -6.45 -19.85 2.31
CA ARG A 6 -6.42 -18.74 1.36
C ARG A 6 -7.61 -17.83 1.64
N ILE A 7 -7.36 -16.59 1.98
CA ILE A 7 -8.39 -15.56 2.08
C ILE A 7 -8.85 -15.26 0.64
N THR A 8 -10.12 -15.60 0.35
CA THR A 8 -10.75 -15.28 -0.95
C THR A 8 -11.83 -14.24 -0.78
N ARG A 9 -12.22 -13.57 -1.86
CA ARG A 9 -13.33 -12.59 -1.85
C ARG A 9 -14.63 -13.24 -1.41
N GLU A 10 -14.92 -14.44 -1.92
CA GLU A 10 -16.13 -15.21 -1.61
C GLU A 10 -16.19 -15.54 -0.12
N ALA A 11 -15.07 -16.03 0.44
CA ALA A 11 -14.99 -16.37 1.86
C ALA A 11 -15.17 -15.14 2.75
N LEU A 12 -14.55 -14.00 2.39
CA LEU A 12 -14.70 -12.74 3.12
C LEU A 12 -16.11 -12.17 2.99
N GLY A 13 -16.65 -12.14 1.76
CA GLY A 13 -17.98 -11.60 1.48
C GLY A 13 -19.13 -12.35 2.19
N ALA A 14 -18.92 -13.63 2.48
CA ALA A 14 -19.89 -14.46 3.23
C ALA A 14 -19.85 -14.23 4.75
N LEU A 15 -18.83 -13.52 5.28
CA LEU A 15 -18.72 -13.30 6.72
C LEU A 15 -19.69 -12.21 7.21
N PRO A 16 -20.33 -12.41 8.39
CA PRO A 16 -21.05 -11.33 9.03
C PRO A 16 -20.09 -10.26 9.55
N LEU A 17 -20.56 -9.02 9.61
CA LEU A 17 -19.77 -7.88 10.10
C LEU A 17 -19.15 -8.16 11.48
N ASP A 18 -19.88 -8.80 12.37
CA ASP A 18 -19.44 -9.09 13.74
C ASP A 18 -18.24 -10.05 13.78
N ALA A 19 -18.10 -10.93 12.80
CA ALA A 19 -16.91 -11.79 12.69
C ALA A 19 -15.62 -10.94 12.46
N LEU A 20 -15.70 -9.92 11.60
CA LEU A 20 -14.58 -9.01 11.37
C LEU A 20 -14.30 -8.10 12.58
N LEU A 21 -15.35 -7.64 13.26
CA LEU A 21 -15.21 -6.85 14.50
C LEU A 21 -14.53 -7.67 15.59
N SER A 22 -14.87 -8.96 15.74
CA SER A 22 -14.25 -9.86 16.73
C SER A 22 -12.77 -10.10 16.48
N CYS A 23 -12.28 -9.89 15.23
CA CYS A 23 -10.85 -9.91 14.90
C CYS A 23 -10.10 -8.60 15.24
N GLY A 24 -10.74 -7.66 15.93
CA GLY A 24 -10.13 -6.37 16.32
C GLY A 24 -10.17 -5.29 15.24
N LEU A 25 -10.90 -5.50 14.14
CA LEU A 25 -11.08 -4.48 13.12
C LEU A 25 -12.10 -3.42 13.57
N SER A 26 -11.86 -2.15 13.23
CA SER A 26 -12.88 -1.13 13.43
C SER A 26 -14.08 -1.37 12.50
N ARG A 27 -15.28 -0.91 12.92
CA ARG A 27 -16.50 -1.03 12.11
C ARG A 27 -16.31 -0.50 10.69
N GLN A 28 -15.64 0.64 10.54
CA GLN A 28 -15.38 1.25 9.25
C GLN A 28 -14.48 0.37 8.37
N LYS A 29 -13.38 -0.15 8.91
CA LYS A 29 -12.48 -1.07 8.17
C LYS A 29 -13.20 -2.35 7.78
N SER A 30 -14.01 -2.92 8.68
CA SER A 30 -14.81 -4.12 8.39
C SER A 30 -15.80 -3.88 7.25
N GLN A 31 -16.47 -2.72 7.24
CA GLN A 31 -17.37 -2.34 6.14
C GLN A 31 -16.65 -2.17 4.81
N TYR A 32 -15.44 -1.59 4.80
CA TYR A 32 -14.64 -1.46 3.58
C TYR A 32 -14.21 -2.81 3.04
N ILE A 33 -13.73 -3.71 3.90
CA ILE A 33 -13.33 -5.07 3.52
C ILE A 33 -14.51 -5.83 2.92
N LEU A 34 -15.68 -5.81 3.58
CA LEU A 34 -16.89 -6.46 3.07
C LEU A 34 -17.37 -5.80 1.76
N GLY A 35 -17.27 -4.48 1.64
CA GLY A 35 -17.61 -3.75 0.43
C GLY A 35 -16.74 -4.19 -0.75
N ILE A 36 -15.44 -4.28 -0.57
CA ILE A 36 -14.50 -4.74 -1.60
C ILE A 36 -14.76 -6.22 -1.93
N ALA A 37 -15.00 -7.06 -0.91
CA ALA A 37 -15.25 -8.48 -1.10
C ALA A 37 -16.52 -8.77 -1.92
N ASN A 38 -17.55 -7.93 -1.79
CA ASN A 38 -18.83 -8.06 -2.48
C ASN A 38 -18.97 -7.18 -3.73
N ASP A 39 -17.93 -6.43 -4.09
CA ASP A 39 -17.93 -5.64 -5.33
C ASP A 39 -17.72 -6.55 -6.53
N GLU A 40 -18.49 -6.38 -7.60
CA GLU A 40 -18.34 -7.18 -8.83
C GLU A 40 -17.12 -6.75 -9.65
N THR A 41 -16.63 -5.54 -9.43
CA THR A 41 -15.45 -5.00 -10.14
C THR A 41 -14.21 -5.81 -9.78
N PRO A 42 -13.40 -6.28 -10.74
CA PRO A 42 -12.14 -6.93 -10.46
C PRO A 42 -11.20 -6.00 -9.68
N LEU A 43 -10.57 -6.51 -8.61
CA LEU A 43 -9.61 -5.73 -7.83
C LEU A 43 -8.41 -5.30 -8.68
N LEU A 44 -7.98 -6.17 -9.57
CA LEU A 44 -7.00 -5.87 -10.62
C LEU A 44 -7.69 -6.06 -11.98
N PRO A 45 -7.60 -5.09 -12.90
CA PRO A 45 -8.15 -5.23 -14.24
C PRO A 45 -7.35 -6.25 -15.05
N ASP A 46 -7.98 -6.84 -16.07
CA ASP A 46 -7.28 -7.74 -16.99
C ASP A 46 -6.11 -7.01 -17.65
N GLY A 47 -4.97 -7.67 -17.76
CA GLY A 47 -3.73 -7.10 -18.30
C GLY A 47 -3.08 -6.04 -17.39
N TYR A 48 -3.36 -6.07 -16.09
CA TYR A 48 -2.82 -5.12 -15.11
C TYR A 48 -1.29 -5.07 -15.11
N GLU A 49 -0.63 -6.15 -15.49
CA GLU A 49 0.83 -6.23 -15.57
C GLU A 49 1.43 -5.20 -16.54
N GLU A 50 0.70 -4.88 -17.61
CA GLU A 50 1.13 -3.94 -18.67
C GLU A 50 0.72 -2.49 -18.37
N LEU A 51 -0.15 -2.29 -17.37
CA LEU A 51 -0.58 -0.94 -16.98
C LEU A 51 0.51 -0.21 -16.20
N ASP A 52 0.60 1.10 -16.41
CA ASP A 52 1.44 1.96 -15.60
C ASP A 52 0.89 2.09 -14.16
N ASP A 53 1.78 2.45 -13.24
CA ASP A 53 1.46 2.53 -11.81
C ASP A 53 0.36 3.57 -11.52
N GLU A 54 0.34 4.67 -12.26
CA GLU A 54 -0.68 5.72 -12.10
C GLU A 54 -2.07 5.23 -12.50
N SER A 55 -2.17 4.47 -13.58
CA SER A 55 -3.42 3.83 -14.02
C SER A 55 -3.93 2.81 -13.01
N LEU A 56 -3.03 2.01 -12.44
CA LEU A 56 -3.37 1.06 -11.38
C LEU A 56 -3.85 1.77 -10.12
N ILE A 57 -3.16 2.82 -9.68
CA ILE A 57 -3.60 3.63 -8.54
C ILE A 57 -4.99 4.22 -8.81
N ARG A 58 -5.22 4.83 -9.99
CA ARG A 58 -6.54 5.35 -10.37
C ARG A 58 -7.64 4.29 -10.35
N HIS A 59 -7.32 3.05 -10.70
CA HIS A 59 -8.27 1.94 -10.62
C HIS A 59 -8.57 1.56 -9.16
N LEU A 60 -7.53 1.35 -8.37
CA LEU A 60 -7.64 0.89 -6.98
C LEU A 60 -8.37 1.88 -6.07
N VAL A 61 -8.16 3.18 -6.24
CA VAL A 61 -8.81 4.20 -5.42
C VAL A 61 -10.32 4.35 -5.68
N LYS A 62 -10.87 3.68 -6.68
CA LYS A 62 -12.33 3.60 -6.88
C LYS A 62 -13.02 2.77 -5.80
N PHE A 63 -12.30 1.82 -5.19
CA PHE A 63 -12.84 1.02 -4.09
C PHE A 63 -12.91 1.85 -2.81
N LYS A 64 -14.11 1.86 -2.22
CA LYS A 64 -14.32 2.60 -0.96
C LYS A 64 -13.43 2.09 0.16
N GLY A 65 -12.62 2.96 0.72
CA GLY A 65 -11.66 2.60 1.77
C GLY A 65 -10.23 2.38 1.26
N VAL A 66 -10.02 2.41 -0.06
CA VAL A 66 -8.68 2.38 -0.68
C VAL A 66 -8.29 3.80 -1.04
N GLY A 67 -7.33 4.35 -0.31
CA GLY A 67 -6.72 5.64 -0.65
C GLY A 67 -5.45 5.47 -1.50
N PRO A 68 -4.87 6.58 -2.01
CA PRO A 68 -3.63 6.54 -2.79
C PRO A 68 -2.50 5.79 -2.07
N TRP A 69 -2.30 6.06 -0.78
CA TRP A 69 -1.29 5.36 0.03
C TRP A 69 -1.51 3.84 0.06
N THR A 70 -2.76 3.39 0.27
CA THR A 70 -3.09 1.95 0.26
C THR A 70 -2.83 1.32 -1.11
N ALA A 71 -3.17 2.03 -2.18
CA ALA A 71 -2.89 1.58 -3.55
C ALA A 71 -1.37 1.49 -3.80
N GLU A 72 -0.60 2.50 -3.41
CA GLU A 72 0.88 2.48 -3.50
C GLU A 72 1.49 1.30 -2.72
N MET A 73 0.98 1.01 -1.49
CA MET A 73 1.43 -0.15 -0.72
C MET A 73 1.11 -1.48 -1.43
N MET A 74 -0.04 -1.58 -2.08
CA MET A 74 -0.38 -2.75 -2.89
C MET A 74 0.58 -2.90 -4.09
N LEU A 75 0.92 -1.81 -4.77
CA LEU A 75 1.89 -1.84 -5.87
C LEU A 75 3.27 -2.31 -5.39
N ILE A 76 3.74 -1.80 -4.25
CA ILE A 76 5.06 -2.16 -3.70
C ILE A 76 5.10 -3.60 -3.23
N PHE A 77 4.14 -4.00 -2.35
CA PHE A 77 4.24 -5.26 -1.60
C PHE A 77 3.50 -6.44 -2.24
N SER A 78 2.46 -6.20 -3.05
CA SER A 78 1.68 -7.26 -3.68
C SER A 78 2.02 -7.44 -5.14
N LEU A 79 2.19 -6.34 -5.88
CA LEU A 79 2.50 -6.36 -7.31
C LEU A 79 4.00 -6.26 -7.58
N MET A 80 4.81 -6.02 -6.55
CA MET A 80 6.28 -5.94 -6.62
C MET A 80 6.77 -4.92 -7.66
N ARG A 81 6.04 -3.81 -7.82
CA ARG A 81 6.43 -2.73 -8.72
C ARG A 81 7.71 -2.06 -8.23
N PRO A 82 8.76 -1.95 -9.06
CA PRO A 82 10.09 -1.54 -8.58
C PRO A 82 10.23 -0.04 -8.31
N ASP A 83 9.43 0.81 -8.95
CA ASP A 83 9.66 2.26 -8.99
C ASP A 83 8.52 3.12 -8.43
N VAL A 84 7.88 2.66 -7.37
CA VAL A 84 6.82 3.41 -6.67
C VAL A 84 7.43 4.25 -5.54
N LEU A 85 7.08 5.54 -5.49
CA LEU A 85 7.45 6.46 -4.41
C LEU A 85 6.20 6.94 -3.67
N SER A 86 6.09 6.57 -2.40
CA SER A 86 4.94 6.92 -1.56
C SER A 86 5.21 8.19 -0.73
N LEU A 87 4.99 9.37 -1.30
CA LEU A 87 5.10 10.64 -0.56
C LEU A 87 3.87 10.94 0.34
N GLY A 88 2.85 10.08 0.31
CA GLY A 88 1.77 10.06 1.29
C GLY A 88 2.13 9.32 2.58
N ASP A 89 3.25 8.59 2.58
CA ASP A 89 3.74 7.84 3.73
C ASP A 89 4.64 8.70 4.62
N LEU A 90 4.26 8.82 5.90
CA LEU A 90 5.00 9.64 6.87
C LEU A 90 6.41 9.11 7.13
N GLY A 91 6.61 7.80 7.09
CA GLY A 91 7.93 7.18 7.24
C GLY A 91 8.85 7.53 6.07
N VAL A 92 8.35 7.42 4.84
CA VAL A 92 9.11 7.82 3.64
C VAL A 92 9.49 9.29 3.70
N VAL A 93 8.53 10.16 4.00
CA VAL A 93 8.78 11.62 4.13
C VAL A 93 9.82 11.92 5.20
N LYS A 94 9.70 11.28 6.39
CA LYS A 94 10.66 11.44 7.47
C LYS A 94 12.05 10.93 7.06
N GLY A 95 12.13 9.78 6.41
CA GLY A 95 13.40 9.21 5.95
C GLY A 95 14.08 10.11 4.92
N ILE A 96 13.35 10.66 3.95
CA ILE A 96 13.90 11.62 2.97
C ILE A 96 14.48 12.84 3.68
N ARG A 97 13.74 13.43 4.64
CA ARG A 97 14.22 14.60 5.40
C ARG A 97 15.42 14.31 6.30
N MET A 98 15.62 13.06 6.71
CA MET A 98 16.84 12.65 7.42
C MET A 98 18.05 12.59 6.48
N LEU A 99 17.85 12.21 5.22
CA LEU A 99 18.92 12.20 4.20
C LEU A 99 19.23 13.59 3.68
N ASP A 100 18.19 14.38 3.42
CA ASP A 100 18.29 15.76 2.98
C ASP A 100 17.37 16.67 3.79
N PRO A 101 17.87 17.33 4.84
CA PRO A 101 17.08 18.23 5.68
C PRO A 101 16.51 19.45 4.92
N GLN A 102 16.97 19.75 3.72
CA GLN A 102 16.47 20.85 2.91
C GLN A 102 15.24 20.45 2.07
N ALA A 103 15.02 19.16 1.86
CA ALA A 103 13.86 18.65 1.12
C ALA A 103 12.56 18.76 1.96
N GLN A 104 11.97 19.95 2.02
CA GLN A 104 10.76 20.23 2.81
C GLN A 104 9.48 20.16 1.98
N SER A 105 9.51 20.53 0.72
CA SER A 105 8.38 20.47 -0.21
C SER A 105 8.32 19.13 -0.96
N LYS A 106 7.13 18.83 -1.50
CA LYS A 106 6.93 17.63 -2.34
C LYS A 106 7.86 17.63 -3.56
N SER A 107 8.08 18.76 -4.18
CA SER A 107 8.97 18.91 -5.35
C SER A 107 10.43 18.62 -5.01
N GLU A 108 10.91 19.10 -3.87
CA GLU A 108 12.26 18.84 -3.38
C GLU A 108 12.46 17.35 -3.05
N MET A 109 11.48 16.74 -2.38
CA MET A 109 11.52 15.30 -2.08
C MET A 109 11.51 14.46 -3.37
N LEU A 110 10.76 14.87 -4.39
CA LEU A 110 10.78 14.21 -5.70
C LEU A 110 12.16 14.33 -6.35
N ALA A 111 12.81 15.49 -6.27
CA ALA A 111 14.13 15.69 -6.83
C ALA A 111 15.19 14.80 -6.15
N VAL A 112 15.12 14.65 -4.81
CA VAL A 112 15.98 13.70 -4.07
C VAL A 112 15.72 12.26 -4.52
N ALA A 113 14.46 11.86 -4.63
CA ALA A 113 14.06 10.50 -4.97
C ALA A 113 14.28 10.15 -6.45
N ASP A 114 14.51 11.12 -7.32
CA ASP A 114 14.75 10.88 -8.74
C ASP A 114 16.06 10.11 -8.98
N ALA A 115 17.05 10.32 -8.12
CA ALA A 115 18.31 9.56 -8.14
C ALA A 115 18.16 8.07 -7.82
N TRP A 116 17.01 7.64 -7.26
CA TRP A 116 16.76 6.25 -6.89
C TRP A 116 16.03 5.46 -7.99
N ARG A 117 15.67 6.12 -9.10
CA ARG A 117 15.05 5.43 -10.24
C ARG A 117 16.01 4.41 -10.85
N PRO A 118 15.51 3.26 -11.28
CA PRO A 118 14.10 2.79 -11.29
C PRO A 118 13.74 1.93 -10.05
N TYR A 119 14.35 2.17 -8.89
CA TYR A 119 14.23 1.32 -7.70
C TYR A 119 13.66 2.05 -6.49
N ARG A 120 12.75 3.03 -6.69
CA ARG A 120 12.19 3.83 -5.60
C ARG A 120 11.41 3.03 -4.57
N SER A 121 10.81 1.88 -4.95
CA SER A 121 10.17 0.97 -4.00
C SER A 121 11.16 0.38 -2.99
N ALA A 122 12.34 -0.03 -3.47
CA ALA A 122 13.41 -0.49 -2.59
C ALA A 122 13.93 0.65 -1.70
N ALA A 123 14.06 1.86 -2.25
CA ALA A 123 14.44 3.02 -1.45
C ALA A 123 13.44 3.30 -0.33
N CYS A 124 12.12 3.24 -0.60
CA CYS A 124 11.09 3.35 0.44
C CYS A 124 11.30 2.31 1.56
N TRP A 125 11.58 1.05 1.19
CA TRP A 125 11.84 0.00 2.17
C TRP A 125 13.05 0.32 3.06
N PHE A 126 14.16 0.78 2.48
CA PHE A 126 15.34 1.20 3.24
C PHE A 126 15.07 2.40 4.13
N LEU A 127 14.28 3.38 3.69
CA LEU A 127 13.88 4.51 4.51
C LEU A 127 13.08 4.06 5.74
N TRP A 128 12.09 3.16 5.58
CA TRP A 128 11.35 2.58 6.71
C TRP A 128 12.30 1.86 7.67
N ARG A 129 13.19 1.01 7.13
CA ARG A 129 14.17 0.27 7.96
C ARG A 129 15.09 1.20 8.76
N SER A 130 15.50 2.33 8.19
CA SER A 130 16.36 3.29 8.89
C SER A 130 15.67 4.00 10.07
N LEU A 131 14.35 3.96 10.11
CA LEU A 131 13.56 4.55 11.18
C LEU A 131 13.26 3.57 12.32
N ASP A 132 13.45 2.28 12.11
CA ASP A 132 13.21 1.26 13.13
C ASP A 132 14.35 1.25 14.15
N PRO A 133 14.07 1.45 15.45
CA PRO A 133 15.09 1.49 16.49
C PRO A 133 15.66 0.11 16.83
N VAL A 134 15.00 -0.97 16.41
CA VAL A 134 15.39 -2.36 16.71
C VAL A 134 15.63 -3.11 15.41
N PRO A 135 16.78 -3.80 15.24
CA PRO A 135 16.98 -4.72 14.13
C PRO A 135 15.93 -5.83 14.20
N VAL A 136 15.15 -6.01 13.11
CA VAL A 136 14.28 -7.19 13.01
C VAL A 136 15.20 -8.37 12.71
N GLU A 137 15.31 -9.32 13.65
CA GLU A 137 15.89 -10.62 13.39
C GLU A 137 14.89 -11.43 12.56
N TYR A 138 15.31 -11.94 11.41
CA TYR A 138 14.51 -12.78 10.50
C TYR A 138 14.69 -14.25 10.84
#